data_1e19b5f5f8b101d05cf43beb1103cc96
#
_entry.id   1e19b5f5f8b101d05cf43beb1103cc96
#
_cell.length_a   1.000
_cell.length_b   1.000
_cell.length_c   1.000
_cell.angle_alpha   90.00
_cell.angle_beta   90.00
_cell.angle_gamma   90.00
#
_symmetry.space_group_name_H-M   'P 1'
#
loop_
_entity.id
_entity.type
_entity.pdbx_description
1 polymer ?
#
loop_
_entity_poly.entity_id
_entity_poly.type
_entity_poly.pdbx_seq_one_letter_code
_entity_poly.pdbx_strand_id
1 'polypeptide(L)'
;MDEVVDRILDLRQRRAAAPAKRSFDKKEIAARGENYDKKPDNFLDYSDMNMRYLRISGIFQRKGRGLIIVPTKHVLAEKLAKANASAVPIMEQYKTLCNGAPLPTDNADIAKSLLDDLIKQMRERHILFDISDLPLNTAAEINIARQRLENILAQTDEIQYANDQCNQWQEIRDYMTLLIRGGGKLVYDEDNAIEVPKDETPAYLEWTLWRAALAIDHMVNKPYEVRGFKLDSDFMPVSAAGGGKGDLYCEFNDFTILTEVTMSTSSRQEAMEGEPVRRHVSDAVLKYAKPVYGMFIAVRIDTNTAETFRHGIWYAKGDVKQRLDIVPLTLSQFQKYFVAMFEADKATPEKLRDLIVKCESRRDILEAPAWKQYIDSIVAEKSLEITNGIVAHSDSEAPLVPAGAIVRHVAFGEGQVVALEANFSECPAKTVELPYLRSLPDEVSFCPDGKSLLHDRFGDGTVYAYVIVFQKDIMRLSYPSAFMDGLMTIE
;
A
#
# COMPACT_ATOMS: atom_id res chain seq x y z
N MET A 1 15.01 6.66 -38.61
CA MET A 1 15.26 6.55 -37.15
C MET A 1 16.21 7.63 -36.69
N ASP A 2 17.22 7.93 -37.47
CA ASP A 2 18.24 8.96 -37.16
C ASP A 2 17.63 10.36 -36.93
N GLU A 3 16.67 10.80 -37.76
CA GLU A 3 15.97 12.09 -37.59
C GLU A 3 15.24 12.23 -36.24
N VAL A 4 14.68 11.15 -35.69
CA VAL A 4 14.01 11.17 -34.37
C VAL A 4 15.03 11.27 -33.27
N VAL A 5 16.14 10.53 -33.40
CA VAL A 5 17.25 10.60 -32.43
C VAL A 5 17.85 11.98 -32.40
N ASP A 6 18.12 12.58 -33.56
CA ASP A 6 18.68 13.93 -33.69
C ASP A 6 17.77 14.97 -33.06
N ARG A 7 16.46 14.87 -33.28
CA ARG A 7 15.47 15.75 -32.61
C ARG A 7 15.46 15.60 -31.09
N ILE A 8 15.59 14.38 -30.58
CA ILE A 8 15.66 14.13 -29.13
C ILE A 8 16.93 14.72 -28.55
N LEU A 9 18.07 14.56 -29.23
CA LEU A 9 19.36 15.11 -28.82
C LEU A 9 19.33 16.65 -28.81
N ASP A 10 18.79 17.27 -29.88
CA ASP A 10 18.60 18.72 -29.96
C ASP A 10 17.73 19.25 -28.79
N LEU A 11 16.57 18.62 -28.54
CA LEU A 11 15.71 18.98 -27.42
C LEU A 11 16.41 18.87 -26.07
N ARG A 12 17.21 17.81 -25.87
CA ARG A 12 17.99 17.62 -24.63
C ARG A 12 19.04 18.74 -24.45
N GLN A 13 19.76 19.10 -25.51
CA GLN A 13 20.75 20.18 -25.48
C GLN A 13 20.10 21.53 -25.18
N ARG A 14 19.02 21.89 -25.88
CA ARG A 14 18.27 23.12 -25.64
C ARG A 14 17.69 23.17 -24.22
N ARG A 15 17.17 22.07 -23.73
CA ARG A 15 16.67 21.96 -22.36
C ARG A 15 17.78 22.13 -21.33
N ALA A 16 18.95 21.55 -21.57
CA ALA A 16 20.11 21.68 -20.67
C ALA A 16 20.58 23.13 -20.57
N ALA A 17 20.58 23.86 -21.71
CA ALA A 17 20.96 25.26 -21.78
C ALA A 17 19.87 26.22 -21.24
N ALA A 18 18.64 25.79 -21.07
CA ALA A 18 17.56 26.64 -20.61
C ALA A 18 17.70 27.05 -19.13
N PRO A 19 17.56 28.34 -18.76
CA PRO A 19 17.69 28.81 -17.38
C PRO A 19 16.57 28.25 -16.47
N ALA A 20 15.39 27.99 -17.03
CA ALA A 20 14.23 27.44 -16.33
C ALA A 20 13.67 26.22 -17.06
N LYS A 21 14.18 25.05 -16.76
CA LYS A 21 13.85 23.77 -17.42
C LYS A 21 12.35 23.49 -17.49
N ARG A 22 11.62 23.73 -16.41
CA ARG A 22 10.16 23.52 -16.35
C ARG A 22 9.39 24.47 -17.28
N SER A 23 9.85 25.71 -17.42
CA SER A 23 9.25 26.70 -18.37
C SER A 23 9.55 26.30 -19.79
N PHE A 24 10.76 25.81 -20.09
CA PHE A 24 11.13 25.28 -21.39
C PHE A 24 10.22 24.11 -21.77
N ASP A 25 10.08 23.11 -20.88
CA ASP A 25 9.24 21.94 -21.13
C ASP A 25 7.79 22.34 -21.45
N LYS A 26 7.20 23.26 -20.68
CA LYS A 26 5.84 23.77 -20.94
C LYS A 26 5.70 24.44 -22.31
N LYS A 27 6.68 25.25 -22.71
CA LYS A 27 6.64 25.91 -24.01
C LYS A 27 6.78 24.92 -25.18
N GLU A 28 7.68 23.96 -25.07
CA GLU A 28 7.85 22.92 -26.11
C GLU A 28 6.61 22.04 -26.26
N ILE A 29 5.97 21.66 -25.15
CA ILE A 29 4.73 20.87 -25.17
C ILE A 29 3.59 21.70 -25.77
N ALA A 30 3.44 22.96 -25.41
CA ALA A 30 2.41 23.87 -25.96
C ALA A 30 2.57 24.03 -27.48
N ALA A 31 3.79 24.37 -27.95
CA ALA A 31 4.07 24.52 -29.36
C ALA A 31 3.77 23.25 -30.19
N ARG A 32 4.00 22.07 -29.61
CA ARG A 32 3.62 20.82 -30.27
C ARG A 32 2.11 20.59 -30.24
N GLY A 33 1.44 20.96 -29.14
CA GLY A 33 -0.02 20.90 -29.04
C GLY A 33 -0.71 21.69 -30.15
N GLU A 34 -0.23 22.93 -30.42
CA GLU A 34 -0.73 23.77 -31.51
C GLU A 34 -0.59 23.12 -32.89
N ASN A 35 0.57 22.49 -33.16
CA ASN A 35 0.82 21.79 -34.43
C ASN A 35 -0.14 20.61 -34.69
N TYR A 36 -0.75 20.03 -33.67
CA TYR A 36 -1.65 18.89 -33.78
C TYR A 36 -3.08 19.19 -33.33
N ASP A 37 -3.41 20.45 -33.08
CA ASP A 37 -4.71 20.87 -32.54
C ASP A 37 -5.09 20.09 -31.27
N LYS A 38 -4.14 19.96 -30.35
CA LYS A 38 -4.29 19.24 -29.11
C LYS A 38 -3.89 20.08 -27.90
N LYS A 39 -4.60 19.91 -26.79
CA LYS A 39 -4.22 20.54 -25.52
C LYS A 39 -2.91 19.95 -25.00
N PRO A 40 -2.04 20.75 -24.37
CA PRO A 40 -0.78 20.28 -23.80
C PRO A 40 -0.92 19.06 -22.88
N ASP A 41 -1.96 19.03 -22.05
CA ASP A 41 -2.22 17.93 -21.09
C ASP A 41 -2.45 16.60 -21.81
N ASN A 42 -3.11 16.59 -22.98
CA ASN A 42 -3.31 15.36 -23.76
C ASN A 42 -1.99 14.70 -24.17
N PHE A 43 -0.91 15.47 -24.38
CA PHE A 43 0.40 14.90 -24.70
C PHE A 43 1.06 14.26 -23.48
N LEU A 44 0.82 14.78 -22.30
CA LEU A 44 1.28 14.15 -21.05
C LEU A 44 0.55 12.83 -20.83
N ASP A 45 -0.77 12.83 -21.01
CA ASP A 45 -1.60 11.61 -20.90
C ASP A 45 -1.19 10.55 -21.91
N TYR A 46 -0.98 10.94 -23.18
CA TYR A 46 -0.51 10.01 -24.21
C TYR A 46 0.90 9.48 -23.93
N SER A 47 1.78 10.34 -23.41
CA SER A 47 3.13 9.93 -23.03
C SER A 47 3.08 8.89 -21.89
N ASP A 48 2.30 9.14 -20.87
CA ASP A 48 2.11 8.23 -19.73
C ASP A 48 1.49 6.90 -20.21
N MET A 49 0.43 6.96 -21.01
CA MET A 49 -0.21 5.77 -21.58
C MET A 49 0.77 4.94 -22.41
N ASN A 50 1.59 5.58 -23.28
CA ASN A 50 2.59 4.87 -24.05
C ASN A 50 3.65 4.21 -23.18
N MET A 51 4.09 4.88 -22.11
CA MET A 51 5.03 4.31 -21.15
C MET A 51 4.44 3.08 -20.46
N ARG A 52 3.17 3.11 -20.09
CA ARG A 52 2.46 1.96 -19.49
C ARG A 52 2.36 0.79 -20.49
N TYR A 53 1.96 1.04 -21.75
CA TYR A 53 1.90 -0.01 -22.77
C TYR A 53 3.25 -0.66 -23.03
N LEU A 54 4.33 0.12 -23.07
CA LEU A 54 5.67 -0.43 -23.22
C LEU A 54 6.06 -1.32 -22.03
N ARG A 55 5.72 -0.92 -20.79
CA ARG A 55 5.95 -1.74 -19.59
C ARG A 55 5.11 -3.01 -19.57
N ILE A 56 3.83 -2.94 -19.96
CA ILE A 56 2.92 -4.10 -20.06
C ILE A 56 3.44 -5.17 -21.04
N SER A 57 4.20 -4.77 -22.06
CA SER A 57 4.84 -5.73 -22.98
C SER A 57 5.81 -6.69 -22.29
N GLY A 58 6.28 -6.38 -21.08
CA GLY A 58 7.31 -7.14 -20.37
C GLY A 58 8.70 -7.06 -21.00
N ILE A 59 8.89 -6.23 -22.04
CA ILE A 59 10.19 -6.00 -22.69
C ILE A 59 10.89 -4.80 -22.07
N PHE A 60 10.13 -3.84 -21.56
CA PHE A 60 10.64 -2.59 -21.00
C PHE A 60 10.33 -2.48 -19.51
N GLN A 61 11.29 -1.95 -18.77
CA GLN A 61 11.16 -1.60 -17.35
C GLN A 61 11.50 -0.12 -17.13
N ARG A 62 10.98 0.45 -16.04
CA ARG A 62 11.27 1.84 -15.67
C ARG A 62 12.71 1.95 -15.15
N LYS A 63 13.41 3.02 -15.56
CA LYS A 63 14.67 3.43 -14.96
C LYS A 63 14.69 4.94 -14.80
N GLY A 64 14.54 5.40 -13.58
CA GLY A 64 14.37 6.82 -13.29
C GLY A 64 13.13 7.38 -14.01
N ARG A 65 13.35 8.38 -14.90
CA ARG A 65 12.28 8.99 -15.73
C ARG A 65 12.14 8.39 -17.12
N GLY A 66 12.81 7.29 -17.41
CA GLY A 66 12.81 6.66 -18.72
C GLY A 66 12.49 5.18 -18.67
N LEU A 67 12.68 4.53 -19.79
CA LEU A 67 12.56 3.07 -19.94
C LEU A 67 13.88 2.50 -20.40
N ILE A 68 14.17 1.28 -19.94
CA ILE A 68 15.23 0.43 -20.46
C ILE A 68 14.63 -0.90 -20.88
N ILE A 69 15.34 -1.66 -21.69
CA ILE A 69 14.98 -3.04 -21.98
C ILE A 69 15.29 -3.88 -20.74
N VAL A 70 14.34 -4.73 -20.33
CA VAL A 70 14.56 -5.70 -19.26
C VAL A 70 15.78 -6.54 -19.59
N PRO A 71 16.78 -6.69 -18.69
CA PRO A 71 18.03 -7.40 -18.99
C PRO A 71 17.83 -8.80 -19.60
N THR A 72 16.87 -9.56 -19.07
CA THR A 72 16.54 -10.90 -19.56
C THR A 72 15.82 -10.91 -20.92
N LYS A 73 15.38 -9.77 -21.43
CA LYS A 73 14.68 -9.62 -22.71
C LYS A 73 15.53 -8.99 -23.82
N HIS A 74 16.82 -8.73 -23.59
CA HIS A 74 17.70 -8.14 -24.60
C HIS A 74 17.76 -8.94 -25.89
N VAL A 75 17.89 -10.26 -25.81
CA VAL A 75 17.94 -11.14 -26.99
C VAL A 75 16.62 -11.09 -27.77
N LEU A 76 15.49 -11.11 -27.05
CA LEU A 76 14.16 -10.96 -27.67
C LEU A 76 14.05 -9.61 -28.39
N ALA A 77 14.40 -8.51 -27.72
CA ALA A 77 14.33 -7.15 -28.28
C ALA A 77 15.22 -7.02 -29.52
N GLU A 78 16.43 -7.59 -29.50
CA GLU A 78 17.35 -7.61 -30.66
C GLU A 78 16.78 -8.39 -31.86
N LYS A 79 16.18 -9.55 -31.58
CA LYS A 79 15.53 -10.35 -32.64
C LYS A 79 14.32 -9.63 -33.23
N LEU A 80 13.50 -8.98 -32.41
CA LEU A 80 12.36 -8.17 -32.87
C LEU A 80 12.84 -6.98 -33.70
N ALA A 81 13.88 -6.26 -33.25
CA ALA A 81 14.43 -5.13 -34.00
C ALA A 81 14.99 -5.53 -35.38
N LYS A 82 15.65 -6.68 -35.46
CA LYS A 82 16.18 -7.22 -36.76
C LYS A 82 15.10 -7.73 -37.68
N ALA A 83 13.99 -8.25 -37.16
CA ALA A 83 12.88 -8.78 -37.94
C ALA A 83 12.02 -7.69 -38.58
N ASN A 84 12.01 -6.46 -38.07
CA ASN A 84 11.14 -5.38 -38.48
C ASN A 84 11.91 -4.32 -39.29
N ALA A 85 12.16 -4.59 -40.53
CA ALA A 85 13.02 -3.76 -41.38
C ALA A 85 12.30 -2.67 -42.19
N SER A 86 10.97 -2.63 -42.27
CA SER A 86 10.27 -1.64 -43.10
C SER A 86 9.13 -0.93 -42.39
N ALA A 87 9.08 0.39 -42.54
CA ALA A 87 7.94 1.20 -42.11
C ALA A 87 6.75 0.91 -43.03
N VAL A 88 5.74 0.24 -42.50
CA VAL A 88 4.47 -0.02 -43.20
C VAL A 88 3.47 1.08 -42.78
N PRO A 89 2.63 1.56 -43.71
CA PRO A 89 1.56 2.50 -43.37
C PRO A 89 0.67 1.95 -42.25
N ILE A 90 0.30 2.80 -41.30
CA ILE A 90 -0.44 2.42 -40.07
C ILE A 90 -1.69 1.57 -40.39
N MET A 91 -2.45 1.93 -41.44
CA MET A 91 -3.65 1.21 -41.82
C MET A 91 -3.36 -0.18 -42.38
N GLU A 92 -2.25 -0.35 -43.04
CA GLU A 92 -1.81 -1.63 -43.55
C GLU A 92 -1.29 -2.52 -42.42
N GLN A 93 -0.51 -1.95 -41.49
CA GLN A 93 -0.06 -2.62 -40.29
C GLN A 93 -1.25 -3.09 -39.45
N TYR A 94 -2.26 -2.20 -39.24
CA TYR A 94 -3.48 -2.55 -38.53
C TYR A 94 -4.24 -3.71 -39.19
N LYS A 95 -4.44 -3.69 -40.50
CA LYS A 95 -5.07 -4.78 -41.26
C LYS A 95 -4.27 -6.09 -41.14
N THR A 96 -2.95 -6.00 -41.22
CA THR A 96 -2.06 -7.14 -41.09
C THR A 96 -2.16 -7.78 -39.70
N LEU A 97 -2.15 -6.98 -38.63
CA LEU A 97 -2.34 -7.47 -37.27
C LEU A 97 -3.73 -8.10 -37.05
N CYS A 98 -4.79 -7.48 -37.56
CA CYS A 98 -6.15 -8.02 -37.47
C CYS A 98 -6.32 -9.34 -38.25
N ASN A 99 -5.52 -9.56 -39.27
CA ASN A 99 -5.54 -10.79 -40.10
C ASN A 99 -4.60 -11.88 -39.58
N GLY A 100 -4.03 -11.75 -38.39
CA GLY A 100 -3.14 -12.74 -37.78
C GLY A 100 -1.77 -12.79 -38.45
N ALA A 101 -1.13 -11.63 -38.63
CA ALA A 101 0.23 -11.56 -39.15
C ALA A 101 1.20 -12.39 -38.30
N PRO A 102 2.14 -13.11 -38.96
CA PRO A 102 3.14 -13.88 -38.24
C PRO A 102 4.04 -12.96 -37.41
N LEU A 103 4.26 -13.33 -36.17
CA LEU A 103 5.22 -12.69 -35.31
C LEU A 103 6.64 -13.23 -35.59
N PRO A 104 7.71 -12.48 -35.33
CA PRO A 104 9.07 -13.00 -35.44
C PRO A 104 9.29 -14.30 -34.68
N THR A 105 8.59 -14.49 -33.58
CA THR A 105 8.61 -15.69 -32.73
C THR A 105 7.87 -16.88 -33.33
N ASP A 106 7.16 -16.72 -34.45
CA ASP A 106 6.55 -17.81 -35.20
C ASP A 106 7.57 -18.51 -36.13
N ASN A 107 8.78 -17.95 -36.25
CA ASN A 107 9.90 -18.63 -36.89
C ASN A 107 10.55 -19.59 -35.86
N ALA A 108 10.67 -20.88 -36.23
CA ALA A 108 11.17 -21.92 -35.34
C ALA A 108 12.63 -21.71 -34.90
N ASP A 109 13.49 -21.19 -35.76
CA ASP A 109 14.89 -20.93 -35.41
C ASP A 109 15.03 -19.77 -34.42
N ILE A 110 14.21 -18.72 -34.61
CA ILE A 110 14.16 -17.59 -33.68
C ILE A 110 13.60 -18.06 -32.34
N ALA A 111 12.48 -18.77 -32.32
CA ALA A 111 11.86 -19.32 -31.12
C ALA A 111 12.84 -20.21 -30.35
N LYS A 112 13.58 -21.08 -31.04
CA LYS A 112 14.60 -21.95 -30.45
C LYS A 112 15.76 -21.15 -29.84
N SER A 113 16.27 -20.14 -30.56
CA SER A 113 17.34 -19.29 -30.07
C SER A 113 16.93 -18.56 -28.76
N LEU A 114 15.68 -18.11 -28.64
CA LEU A 114 15.15 -17.49 -27.46
C LEU A 114 14.97 -18.48 -26.29
N LEU A 115 14.53 -19.70 -26.57
CA LEU A 115 14.43 -20.76 -25.57
C LEU A 115 15.82 -21.15 -25.03
N ASP A 116 16.81 -21.34 -25.92
CA ASP A 116 18.17 -21.69 -25.53
C ASP A 116 18.83 -20.59 -24.64
N ASP A 117 18.59 -19.31 -24.98
CA ASP A 117 19.05 -18.18 -24.15
C ASP A 117 18.39 -18.19 -22.77
N LEU A 118 17.08 -18.42 -22.71
CA LEU A 118 16.37 -18.50 -21.43
C LEU A 118 16.83 -19.68 -20.57
N ILE A 119 17.04 -20.86 -21.17
CA ILE A 119 17.62 -22.04 -20.51
C ILE A 119 18.98 -21.71 -19.92
N LYS A 120 19.83 -21.00 -20.68
CA LYS A 120 21.15 -20.57 -20.21
C LYS A 120 21.04 -19.66 -18.98
N GLN A 121 20.19 -18.64 -19.05
CA GLN A 121 19.96 -17.71 -17.91
C GLN A 121 19.47 -18.45 -16.66
N MET A 122 18.53 -19.39 -16.80
CA MET A 122 18.01 -20.17 -15.67
C MET A 122 19.09 -21.05 -15.04
N ARG A 123 19.95 -21.68 -15.86
CA ARG A 123 21.08 -22.47 -15.38
C ARG A 123 22.12 -21.62 -14.65
N GLU A 124 22.47 -20.45 -15.18
CA GLU A 124 23.39 -19.49 -14.53
C GLU A 124 22.87 -19.01 -13.17
N ARG A 125 21.55 -18.93 -13.02
CA ARG A 125 20.88 -18.56 -11.76
C ARG A 125 20.54 -19.76 -10.86
N HIS A 126 20.94 -20.98 -11.24
CA HIS A 126 20.64 -22.24 -10.53
C HIS A 126 19.15 -22.48 -10.29
N ILE A 127 18.29 -22.01 -11.20
CA ILE A 127 16.83 -22.21 -11.13
C ILE A 127 16.51 -23.60 -11.71
N LEU A 128 15.80 -24.40 -10.91
CA LEU A 128 15.37 -25.74 -11.34
C LEU A 128 14.16 -25.62 -12.28
N PHE A 129 14.21 -26.35 -13.39
CA PHE A 129 13.11 -26.43 -14.35
C PHE A 129 13.11 -27.80 -15.05
N ASP A 130 11.93 -28.17 -15.54
CA ASP A 130 11.75 -29.36 -16.38
C ASP A 130 10.80 -29.03 -17.54
N ILE A 131 11.27 -29.31 -18.76
CA ILE A 131 10.53 -29.19 -20.01
C ILE A 131 10.63 -30.45 -20.85
N SER A 132 11.09 -31.57 -20.26
CA SER A 132 11.27 -32.85 -20.99
C SER A 132 9.96 -33.45 -21.49
N ASP A 133 8.84 -33.05 -20.90
CA ASP A 133 7.48 -33.44 -21.26
C ASP A 133 6.92 -32.64 -22.46
N LEU A 134 7.61 -31.59 -22.89
CA LEU A 134 7.12 -30.69 -23.96
C LEU A 134 7.76 -31.03 -25.31
N PRO A 135 6.97 -31.16 -26.39
CA PRO A 135 7.52 -31.25 -27.75
C PRO A 135 8.15 -29.91 -28.18
N LEU A 136 9.21 -29.97 -28.95
CA LEU A 136 9.95 -28.80 -29.44
C LEU A 136 10.14 -28.84 -30.95
N ASN A 137 9.17 -29.38 -31.69
CA ASN A 137 9.26 -29.59 -33.13
C ASN A 137 8.81 -28.38 -33.96
N THR A 138 7.90 -27.59 -33.42
CA THR A 138 7.31 -26.42 -34.09
C THR A 138 7.55 -25.15 -33.29
N ALA A 139 7.51 -23.99 -33.96
CA ALA A 139 7.63 -22.69 -33.27
C ALA A 139 6.58 -22.52 -32.17
N ALA A 140 5.36 -22.99 -32.35
CA ALA A 140 4.28 -22.93 -31.37
C ALA A 140 4.63 -23.74 -30.11
N GLU A 141 5.11 -24.98 -30.26
CA GLU A 141 5.54 -25.84 -29.17
C GLU A 141 6.73 -25.23 -28.40
N ILE A 142 7.71 -24.70 -29.14
CA ILE A 142 8.87 -24.00 -28.54
C ILE A 142 8.42 -22.77 -27.73
N ASN A 143 7.48 -22.02 -28.27
CA ASN A 143 6.93 -20.84 -27.54
C ASN A 143 6.16 -21.24 -26.27
N ILE A 144 5.47 -22.37 -26.25
CA ILE A 144 4.83 -22.92 -25.06
C ILE A 144 5.89 -23.26 -23.99
N ALA A 145 6.97 -23.94 -24.39
CA ALA A 145 8.08 -24.25 -23.50
C ALA A 145 8.74 -22.96 -22.94
N ARG A 146 8.99 -21.99 -23.82
CA ARG A 146 9.54 -20.68 -23.43
C ARG A 146 8.64 -19.96 -22.41
N GLN A 147 7.34 -19.94 -22.65
CA GLN A 147 6.37 -19.30 -21.74
C GLN A 147 6.33 -19.99 -20.37
N ARG A 148 6.43 -21.32 -20.33
CA ARG A 148 6.55 -22.08 -19.08
C ARG A 148 7.79 -21.66 -18.30
N LEU A 149 8.95 -21.56 -18.95
CA LEU A 149 10.20 -21.14 -18.31
C LEU A 149 10.17 -19.67 -17.87
N GLU A 150 9.61 -18.77 -18.68
CA GLU A 150 9.41 -17.36 -18.29
C GLU A 150 8.53 -17.23 -17.05
N ASN A 151 7.47 -18.04 -16.92
CA ASN A 151 6.64 -18.06 -15.75
C ASN A 151 7.39 -18.55 -14.50
N ILE A 152 8.19 -19.63 -14.63
CA ILE A 152 9.02 -20.13 -13.53
C ILE A 152 10.02 -19.06 -13.08
N LEU A 153 10.67 -18.39 -14.03
CA LEU A 153 11.61 -17.30 -13.75
C LEU A 153 10.92 -16.15 -13.01
N ALA A 154 9.79 -15.66 -13.53
CA ALA A 154 9.02 -14.59 -12.91
C ALA A 154 8.55 -14.95 -11.50
N GLN A 155 8.08 -16.17 -11.29
CA GLN A 155 7.67 -16.67 -9.95
C GLN A 155 8.86 -16.74 -9.00
N THR A 156 10.03 -17.18 -9.48
CA THR A 156 11.27 -17.22 -8.68
C THR A 156 11.71 -15.82 -8.27
N ASP A 157 11.67 -14.88 -9.22
CA ASP A 157 12.02 -13.48 -8.96
C ASP A 157 11.06 -12.83 -7.95
N GLU A 158 9.75 -13.15 -8.05
CA GLU A 158 8.74 -12.66 -7.11
C GLU A 158 8.91 -13.23 -5.69
N ILE A 159 9.31 -14.51 -5.56
CA ILE A 159 9.66 -15.10 -4.27
C ILE A 159 10.90 -14.40 -3.67
N GLN A 160 11.91 -14.12 -4.48
CA GLN A 160 13.09 -13.39 -4.03
C GLN A 160 12.74 -11.96 -3.60
N TYR A 161 11.92 -11.26 -4.36
CA TYR A 161 11.40 -9.93 -4.00
C TYR A 161 10.65 -9.95 -2.67
N ALA A 162 9.83 -10.99 -2.45
CA ALA A 162 9.06 -11.15 -1.22
C ALA A 162 9.95 -11.28 0.03
N ASN A 163 11.08 -12.00 -0.07
CA ASN A 163 12.00 -12.22 1.05
C ASN A 163 12.62 -10.93 1.60
N ASP A 164 12.69 -9.86 0.80
CA ASP A 164 13.27 -8.59 1.20
C ASP A 164 12.25 -7.60 1.81
N GLN A 165 10.94 -7.92 1.77
CA GLN A 165 9.91 -6.95 2.15
C GLN A 165 9.90 -6.61 3.64
N CYS A 166 10.29 -7.53 4.51
CA CYS A 166 10.43 -7.25 5.95
C CYS A 166 11.45 -6.14 6.22
N ASN A 167 12.51 -6.04 5.42
CA ASN A 167 13.52 -4.98 5.53
C ASN A 167 13.06 -3.64 4.91
N GLN A 168 11.97 -3.64 4.16
CA GLN A 168 11.45 -2.46 3.46
C GLN A 168 10.17 -1.90 4.10
N TRP A 169 9.88 -2.27 5.34
CA TRP A 169 8.63 -1.88 6.00
C TRP A 169 8.46 -0.36 6.12
N GLN A 170 9.56 0.43 6.26
CA GLN A 170 9.47 1.89 6.30
C GLN A 170 9.00 2.45 4.96
N GLU A 171 9.49 1.93 3.85
CA GLU A 171 9.04 2.33 2.51
C GLU A 171 7.57 1.96 2.31
N ILE A 172 7.14 0.76 2.77
CA ILE A 172 5.74 0.33 2.73
C ILE A 172 4.85 1.30 3.53
N ARG A 173 5.29 1.70 4.74
CA ARG A 173 4.63 2.74 5.54
C ARG A 173 4.50 4.06 4.77
N ASP A 174 5.55 4.47 4.09
CA ASP A 174 5.58 5.73 3.34
C ASP A 174 4.65 5.70 2.13
N TYR A 175 4.54 4.56 1.43
CA TYR A 175 3.50 4.34 0.42
C TYR A 175 2.09 4.44 1.01
N MET A 176 1.82 3.84 2.17
CA MET A 176 0.53 3.99 2.87
C MET A 176 0.24 5.47 3.18
N THR A 177 1.26 6.23 3.61
CA THR A 177 1.12 7.67 3.89
C THR A 177 0.74 8.46 2.64
N LEU A 178 1.35 8.15 1.48
CA LEU A 178 0.98 8.76 0.21
C LEU A 178 -0.45 8.40 -0.21
N LEU A 179 -0.86 7.15 -0.03
CA LEU A 179 -2.20 6.67 -0.35
C LEU A 179 -3.28 7.32 0.52
N ILE A 180 -3.03 7.51 1.81
CA ILE A 180 -3.92 8.24 2.74
C ILE A 180 -4.13 9.68 2.25
N ARG A 181 -3.12 10.30 1.65
CA ARG A 181 -3.19 11.66 1.08
C ARG A 181 -3.80 11.71 -0.33
N GLY A 182 -4.16 10.56 -0.91
CA GLY A 182 -4.71 10.47 -2.26
C GLY A 182 -3.66 10.53 -3.37
N GLY A 183 -2.46 10.05 -3.11
CA GLY A 183 -1.32 10.03 -4.02
C GLY A 183 -0.34 11.19 -3.81
N GLY A 184 0.72 11.20 -4.59
CA GLY A 184 1.76 12.23 -4.55
C GLY A 184 3.17 11.65 -4.50
N LYS A 185 4.13 12.46 -4.13
CA LYS A 185 5.54 12.12 -4.12
C LYS A 185 6.18 12.41 -2.77
N LEU A 186 7.02 11.49 -2.30
CA LEU A 186 7.90 11.67 -1.15
C LEU A 186 9.35 11.55 -1.64
N VAL A 187 10.17 12.54 -1.34
CA VAL A 187 11.58 12.63 -1.73
C VAL A 187 12.42 12.39 -0.50
N TYR A 188 13.28 11.38 -0.54
CA TYR A 188 14.23 11.08 0.53
C TYR A 188 15.54 11.87 0.34
N ASP A 189 16.03 11.91 -0.91
CA ASP A 189 17.23 12.65 -1.31
C ASP A 189 17.17 13.05 -2.81
N GLU A 190 18.29 13.49 -3.40
CA GLU A 190 18.33 13.92 -4.80
C GLU A 190 17.98 12.83 -5.81
N ASP A 191 18.33 11.57 -5.49
CA ASP A 191 18.19 10.42 -6.39
C ASP A 191 17.04 9.49 -5.99
N ASN A 192 16.61 9.51 -4.71
CA ASN A 192 15.66 8.57 -4.15
C ASN A 192 14.33 9.25 -3.81
N ALA A 193 13.26 8.77 -4.42
CA ALA A 193 11.92 9.21 -4.16
C ALA A 193 10.91 8.10 -4.49
N ILE A 194 9.85 8.03 -3.71
CA ILE A 194 8.68 7.23 -4.04
C ILE A 194 7.55 8.13 -4.56
N GLU A 195 6.73 7.58 -5.44
CA GLU A 195 5.63 8.31 -6.04
C GLU A 195 4.42 7.38 -6.22
N VAL A 196 3.25 7.88 -5.86
CA VAL A 196 1.96 7.26 -6.16
C VAL A 196 1.20 8.20 -7.08
N PRO A 197 1.07 7.87 -8.39
CA PRO A 197 0.26 8.65 -9.31
C PRO A 197 -1.20 8.68 -8.84
N LYS A 198 -1.86 9.84 -8.93
CA LYS A 198 -3.22 10.02 -8.41
C LYS A 198 -4.23 9.06 -9.05
N ASP A 199 -4.09 8.84 -10.34
CA ASP A 199 -5.00 7.99 -11.13
C ASP A 199 -4.70 6.49 -10.97
N GLU A 200 -3.59 6.13 -10.32
CA GLU A 200 -3.17 4.75 -10.07
C GLU A 200 -3.33 4.33 -8.60
N THR A 201 -3.87 5.20 -7.76
CA THR A 201 -4.01 4.93 -6.32
C THR A 201 -4.70 3.60 -5.98
N PRO A 202 -5.71 3.09 -6.72
CA PRO A 202 -6.28 1.77 -6.42
C PRO A 202 -5.27 0.63 -6.60
N ALA A 203 -4.54 0.60 -7.72
CA ALA A 203 -3.55 -0.43 -7.98
C ALA A 203 -2.37 -0.37 -6.96
N TYR A 204 -1.94 0.84 -6.61
CA TYR A 204 -0.92 1.04 -5.58
C TYR A 204 -1.40 0.66 -4.18
N LEU A 205 -2.70 0.78 -3.87
CA LEU A 205 -3.25 0.36 -2.57
C LEU A 205 -3.18 -1.16 -2.42
N GLU A 206 -3.68 -1.91 -3.41
CA GLU A 206 -3.59 -3.38 -3.44
C GLU A 206 -2.13 -3.84 -3.34
N TRP A 207 -1.24 -3.25 -4.13
CA TRP A 207 0.18 -3.56 -4.14
C TRP A 207 0.87 -3.24 -2.79
N THR A 208 0.57 -2.10 -2.19
CA THR A 208 1.17 -1.71 -0.90
C THR A 208 0.76 -2.67 0.22
N LEU A 209 -0.51 -3.08 0.24
CA LEU A 209 -1.00 -4.03 1.22
C LEU A 209 -0.52 -5.47 0.96
N TRP A 210 -0.33 -5.86 -0.29
CA TRP A 210 0.36 -7.09 -0.63
C TRP A 210 1.81 -7.07 -0.11
N ARG A 211 2.57 -6.00 -0.31
CA ARG A 211 3.91 -5.83 0.27
C ARG A 211 3.89 -5.89 1.80
N ALA A 212 2.89 -5.29 2.43
CA ALA A 212 2.74 -5.35 3.88
C ALA A 212 2.49 -6.78 4.37
N ALA A 213 1.67 -7.56 3.66
CA ALA A 213 1.46 -8.98 3.95
C ALA A 213 2.75 -9.80 3.77
N LEU A 214 3.51 -9.56 2.69
CA LEU A 214 4.80 -10.19 2.46
C LEU A 214 5.81 -9.84 3.56
N ALA A 215 5.82 -8.59 4.04
CA ALA A 215 6.72 -8.15 5.11
C ALA A 215 6.42 -8.84 6.45
N ILE A 216 5.15 -9.15 6.74
CA ILE A 216 4.73 -9.92 7.93
C ILE A 216 5.14 -11.40 7.78
N ASP A 217 5.20 -11.89 6.53
CA ASP A 217 5.65 -13.24 6.16
C ASP A 217 4.80 -14.40 6.73
N HIS A 218 5.38 -15.61 6.77
CA HIS A 218 4.78 -16.85 7.30
C HIS A 218 3.57 -17.39 6.52
N MET A 219 3.33 -16.91 5.30
CA MET A 219 2.27 -17.42 4.44
C MET A 219 2.62 -18.80 3.86
N VAL A 220 1.63 -19.66 3.78
CA VAL A 220 1.75 -20.99 3.13
C VAL A 220 1.73 -20.87 1.62
N ASN A 221 0.87 -19.99 1.11
CA ASN A 221 0.78 -19.73 -0.33
C ASN A 221 1.91 -18.80 -0.82
N LYS A 222 2.22 -18.93 -2.09
CA LYS A 222 3.31 -18.18 -2.72
C LYS A 222 2.90 -16.73 -3.00
N PRO A 223 3.85 -15.79 -3.07
CA PRO A 223 3.57 -14.37 -3.31
C PRO A 223 2.63 -14.09 -4.48
N TYR A 224 2.82 -14.78 -5.61
CA TYR A 224 1.99 -14.66 -6.81
C TYR A 224 0.59 -15.30 -6.67
N GLU A 225 0.35 -16.13 -5.67
CA GLU A 225 -0.97 -16.72 -5.35
C GLU A 225 -1.78 -15.82 -4.40
N VAL A 226 -1.09 -14.93 -3.65
CA VAL A 226 -1.71 -13.99 -2.72
C VAL A 226 -2.48 -12.90 -3.46
N ARG A 227 -1.95 -12.39 -4.56
CA ARG A 227 -2.43 -11.20 -5.26
C ARG A 227 -3.34 -11.48 -6.46
N GLY A 228 -4.31 -10.59 -6.70
CA GLY A 228 -5.15 -10.58 -7.91
C GLY A 228 -4.68 -9.63 -9.02
N PHE A 229 -3.85 -8.64 -8.71
CA PHE A 229 -3.34 -7.61 -9.63
C PHE A 229 -2.09 -8.05 -10.39
N LYS A 230 -1.68 -7.24 -11.40
CA LYS A 230 -0.50 -7.53 -12.23
C LYS A 230 0.67 -6.64 -11.86
N LEU A 231 1.87 -7.22 -11.92
CA LEU A 231 3.16 -6.55 -11.72
C LEU A 231 3.91 -6.40 -13.03
N ASP A 232 4.75 -5.38 -13.12
CA ASP A 232 5.80 -5.30 -14.13
C ASP A 232 7.10 -6.00 -13.66
N SER A 233 8.14 -5.91 -14.47
CA SER A 233 9.44 -6.51 -14.15
C SER A 233 10.21 -5.82 -13.01
N ASP A 234 9.75 -4.68 -12.55
CA ASP A 234 10.28 -3.97 -11.39
C ASP A 234 9.41 -4.18 -10.13
N PHE A 235 8.48 -5.15 -10.20
CA PHE A 235 7.48 -5.45 -9.17
C PHE A 235 6.57 -4.27 -8.83
N MET A 236 6.42 -3.30 -9.74
CA MET A 236 5.49 -2.20 -9.59
C MET A 236 4.09 -2.60 -10.12
N PRO A 237 3.01 -2.06 -9.55
CA PRO A 237 1.66 -2.41 -10.00
C PRO A 237 1.40 -1.85 -11.40
N VAL A 238 0.80 -2.68 -12.25
CA VAL A 238 0.40 -2.31 -13.62
C VAL A 238 -1.10 -2.04 -13.69
N SER A 239 -1.88 -2.78 -12.92
CA SER A 239 -3.34 -2.65 -12.84
C SER A 239 -3.84 -3.16 -11.50
N ALA A 240 -4.99 -2.69 -11.07
CA ALA A 240 -5.74 -3.30 -9.98
C ALA A 240 -6.19 -4.75 -10.33
N ALA A 241 -6.60 -5.51 -9.32
CA ALA A 241 -7.15 -6.84 -9.49
C ALA A 241 -8.37 -6.82 -10.42
N GLY A 242 -8.52 -7.88 -11.22
CA GLY A 242 -9.71 -8.07 -12.03
C GLY A 242 -10.92 -8.46 -11.18
N GLY A 243 -12.11 -7.98 -11.53
CA GLY A 243 -13.33 -8.32 -10.79
C GLY A 243 -13.60 -9.84 -10.70
N GLY A 244 -14.26 -10.26 -9.62
CA GLY A 244 -14.70 -11.65 -9.40
C GLY A 244 -13.80 -12.49 -8.50
N LYS A 245 -12.71 -11.93 -7.98
CA LYS A 245 -11.86 -12.54 -6.94
C LYS A 245 -11.52 -11.45 -5.92
N GLY A 246 -11.27 -11.87 -4.67
CA GLY A 246 -10.77 -10.95 -3.65
C GLY A 246 -9.38 -10.43 -3.98
N ASP A 247 -9.02 -9.29 -3.43
CA ASP A 247 -7.78 -8.60 -3.77
C ASP A 247 -6.55 -9.34 -3.27
N LEU A 248 -6.56 -9.78 -2.00
CA LEU A 248 -5.43 -10.48 -1.38
C LEU A 248 -5.90 -11.69 -0.55
N TYR A 249 -5.32 -12.85 -0.80
CA TYR A 249 -5.56 -14.09 -0.06
C TYR A 249 -4.30 -14.52 0.69
N CYS A 250 -4.22 -14.20 1.97
CA CYS A 250 -3.09 -14.59 2.83
C CYS A 250 -3.42 -15.88 3.57
N GLU A 251 -2.85 -16.99 3.14
CA GLU A 251 -3.08 -18.29 3.75
C GLU A 251 -1.96 -18.62 4.75
N PHE A 252 -2.31 -18.81 6.01
CA PHE A 252 -1.42 -19.25 7.08
C PHE A 252 -1.75 -20.69 7.49
N ASN A 253 -0.93 -21.32 8.33
CA ASN A 253 -1.15 -22.71 8.73
C ASN A 253 -2.54 -22.94 9.36
N ASP A 254 -2.93 -22.08 10.33
CA ASP A 254 -4.11 -22.30 11.17
C ASP A 254 -5.31 -21.43 10.78
N PHE A 255 -5.15 -20.44 9.88
CA PHE A 255 -6.20 -19.52 9.44
C PHE A 255 -5.87 -18.92 8.09
N THR A 256 -6.84 -18.21 7.53
CA THR A 256 -6.68 -17.40 6.29
C THR A 256 -7.19 -16.00 6.54
N ILE A 257 -6.50 -14.99 6.04
CA ILE A 257 -6.98 -13.60 5.99
C ILE A 257 -7.23 -13.24 4.53
N LEU A 258 -8.49 -12.90 4.23
CA LEU A 258 -8.87 -12.27 2.98
C LEU A 258 -8.92 -10.77 3.17
N THR A 259 -8.09 -10.03 2.45
CA THR A 259 -8.09 -8.57 2.49
C THR A 259 -8.70 -8.02 1.21
N GLU A 260 -9.69 -7.16 1.38
CA GLU A 260 -10.35 -6.39 0.34
C GLU A 260 -10.06 -4.91 0.55
N VAL A 261 -9.80 -4.18 -0.51
CA VAL A 261 -9.33 -2.81 -0.40
C VAL A 261 -10.05 -1.86 -1.35
N THR A 262 -10.28 -0.63 -0.92
CA THR A 262 -10.86 0.39 -1.80
C THR A 262 -10.36 1.79 -1.49
N MET A 263 -10.22 2.60 -2.54
CA MET A 263 -10.00 4.05 -2.42
C MET A 263 -11.32 4.83 -2.30
N SER A 264 -12.47 4.16 -2.38
CA SER A 264 -13.78 4.80 -2.27
C SER A 264 -13.99 5.43 -0.88
N THR A 265 -14.32 6.71 -0.88
CA THR A 265 -14.66 7.47 0.35
C THR A 265 -16.11 7.94 0.35
N SER A 266 -16.86 7.58 -0.68
CA SER A 266 -18.24 8.04 -0.89
C SER A 266 -19.26 7.27 -0.06
N SER A 267 -20.44 7.84 0.13
CA SER A 267 -21.59 7.17 0.73
C SER A 267 -22.10 5.96 -0.08
N ARG A 268 -21.58 5.74 -1.28
CA ARG A 268 -21.88 4.56 -2.12
C ARG A 268 -20.96 3.37 -1.82
N GLN A 269 -20.03 3.50 -0.88
CA GLN A 269 -19.06 2.44 -0.56
C GLN A 269 -19.78 1.12 -0.22
N GLU A 270 -20.88 1.17 0.55
CA GLU A 270 -21.66 -0.02 0.87
C GLU A 270 -22.25 -0.67 -0.39
N ALA A 271 -22.83 0.11 -1.28
CA ALA A 271 -23.45 -0.41 -2.51
C ALA A 271 -22.41 -1.00 -3.49
N MET A 272 -21.17 -0.52 -3.46
CA MET A 272 -20.09 -0.97 -4.34
C MET A 272 -19.33 -2.16 -3.76
N GLU A 273 -19.11 -2.19 -2.45
CA GLU A 273 -18.18 -3.11 -1.78
C GLU A 273 -18.90 -4.10 -0.84
N GLY A 274 -20.08 -3.75 -0.31
CA GLY A 274 -20.76 -4.54 0.71
C GLY A 274 -21.12 -5.96 0.26
N GLU A 275 -21.60 -6.15 -0.96
CA GLU A 275 -21.90 -7.46 -1.54
C GLU A 275 -20.63 -8.18 -1.99
N PRO A 276 -19.74 -7.58 -2.82
CA PRO A 276 -18.56 -8.27 -3.31
C PRO A 276 -17.65 -8.79 -2.18
N VAL A 277 -17.37 -7.99 -1.17
CA VAL A 277 -16.54 -8.39 -0.03
C VAL A 277 -17.14 -9.58 0.70
N ARG A 278 -18.43 -9.56 1.03
CA ARG A 278 -19.11 -10.68 1.70
C ARG A 278 -19.10 -11.95 0.85
N ARG A 279 -19.30 -11.83 -0.44
CA ARG A 279 -19.26 -12.96 -1.38
C ARG A 279 -17.86 -13.59 -1.41
N HIS A 280 -16.81 -12.78 -1.55
CA HIS A 280 -15.45 -13.29 -1.59
C HIS A 280 -15.04 -13.95 -0.27
N VAL A 281 -15.42 -13.37 0.89
CA VAL A 281 -15.17 -13.99 2.20
C VAL A 281 -15.96 -15.29 2.34
N SER A 282 -17.21 -15.34 1.90
CA SER A 282 -18.02 -16.56 1.88
C SER A 282 -17.39 -17.66 1.02
N ASP A 283 -16.94 -17.33 -0.17
CA ASP A 283 -16.25 -18.27 -1.06
C ASP A 283 -14.96 -18.81 -0.43
N ALA A 284 -14.22 -17.96 0.27
CA ALA A 284 -13.05 -18.38 1.03
C ALA A 284 -13.40 -19.31 2.19
N VAL A 285 -14.48 -19.03 2.95
CA VAL A 285 -14.99 -19.92 4.03
C VAL A 285 -15.36 -21.29 3.48
N LEU A 286 -15.92 -21.37 2.28
CA LEU A 286 -16.25 -22.64 1.63
C LEU A 286 -15.01 -23.37 1.09
N LYS A 287 -13.98 -22.65 0.72
CA LYS A 287 -12.75 -23.20 0.13
C LYS A 287 -11.80 -23.76 1.19
N TYR A 288 -11.66 -23.09 2.32
CA TYR A 288 -10.68 -23.44 3.35
C TYR A 288 -11.32 -24.15 4.53
N ALA A 289 -10.71 -25.27 4.97
CA ALA A 289 -11.16 -26.05 6.13
C ALA A 289 -10.68 -25.45 7.47
N LYS A 290 -10.28 -24.19 7.50
CA LYS A 290 -9.74 -23.46 8.66
C LYS A 290 -10.44 -22.11 8.79
N PRO A 291 -10.36 -21.42 9.95
CA PRO A 291 -10.97 -20.12 10.13
C PRO A 291 -10.54 -19.13 9.04
N VAL A 292 -11.51 -18.38 8.52
CA VAL A 292 -11.29 -17.33 7.51
C VAL A 292 -11.75 -16.01 8.11
N TYR A 293 -10.88 -15.03 8.10
CA TYR A 293 -11.14 -13.67 8.54
C TYR A 293 -11.11 -12.72 7.34
N GLY A 294 -12.11 -11.86 7.25
CA GLY A 294 -12.16 -10.76 6.29
C GLY A 294 -11.56 -9.49 6.89
N MET A 295 -10.71 -8.83 6.16
CA MET A 295 -10.21 -7.51 6.50
C MET A 295 -10.53 -6.56 5.34
N PHE A 296 -11.42 -5.59 5.59
CA PHE A 296 -11.77 -4.57 4.60
C PHE A 296 -11.01 -3.29 4.92
N ILE A 297 -10.14 -2.83 4.01
CA ILE A 297 -9.31 -1.65 4.21
C ILE A 297 -9.67 -0.55 3.23
N ALA A 298 -9.99 0.63 3.76
CA ALA A 298 -10.30 1.82 2.95
C ALA A 298 -9.67 3.07 3.57
N VAL A 299 -9.52 4.15 2.79
CA VAL A 299 -9.07 5.43 3.35
C VAL A 299 -10.06 5.95 4.39
N ARG A 300 -11.35 5.70 4.18
CA ARG A 300 -12.44 6.03 5.11
C ARG A 300 -13.49 4.91 5.08
N ILE A 301 -14.00 4.53 6.24
CA ILE A 301 -15.09 3.56 6.36
C ILE A 301 -16.43 4.29 6.48
N ASP A 302 -17.32 4.06 5.50
CA ASP A 302 -18.71 4.51 5.58
C ASP A 302 -19.48 3.74 6.67
N THR A 303 -20.42 4.38 7.34
CA THR A 303 -21.12 3.77 8.46
C THR A 303 -22.06 2.65 8.00
N ASN A 304 -22.69 2.76 6.81
CA ASN A 304 -23.53 1.69 6.28
C ASN A 304 -22.69 0.48 5.87
N THR A 305 -21.47 0.70 5.33
CA THR A 305 -20.52 -0.37 5.06
C THR A 305 -20.14 -1.10 6.35
N ALA A 306 -19.83 -0.37 7.42
CA ALA A 306 -19.55 -0.95 8.72
C ALA A 306 -20.73 -1.73 9.27
N GLU A 307 -21.98 -1.22 9.13
CA GLU A 307 -23.19 -1.91 9.56
C GLU A 307 -23.41 -3.22 8.80
N THR A 308 -23.19 -3.22 7.49
CA THR A 308 -23.26 -4.41 6.65
C THR A 308 -22.27 -5.49 7.11
N PHE A 309 -21.03 -5.13 7.42
CA PHE A 309 -20.01 -6.08 7.92
C PHE A 309 -20.26 -6.49 9.36
N ARG A 310 -20.80 -5.61 10.19
CA ARG A 310 -21.18 -5.90 11.57
C ARG A 310 -22.19 -7.04 11.65
N HIS A 311 -23.20 -7.04 10.79
CA HIS A 311 -24.13 -8.15 10.70
C HIS A 311 -23.48 -9.42 10.15
N GLY A 312 -22.63 -9.30 9.14
CA GLY A 312 -21.84 -10.40 8.59
C GLY A 312 -22.66 -11.59 8.08
N ILE A 313 -23.97 -11.41 7.83
CA ILE A 313 -24.83 -12.51 7.40
C ILE A 313 -24.75 -12.65 5.88
N TRP A 314 -24.53 -13.88 5.45
CA TRP A 314 -24.54 -14.29 4.05
C TRP A 314 -25.25 -15.63 3.87
N TYR A 315 -25.93 -15.82 2.75
CA TYR A 315 -26.50 -17.07 2.35
C TYR A 315 -25.70 -17.63 1.15
N ALA A 316 -24.97 -18.70 1.38
CA ALA A 316 -24.24 -19.40 0.35
C ALA A 316 -25.17 -20.27 -0.51
N LYS A 317 -24.63 -20.91 -1.55
CA LYS A 317 -25.38 -21.80 -2.43
C LYS A 317 -26.12 -22.87 -1.64
N GLY A 318 -27.41 -23.03 -1.91
CA GLY A 318 -28.29 -23.96 -1.18
C GLY A 318 -28.87 -23.40 0.12
N ASP A 319 -28.97 -22.06 0.21
CA ASP A 319 -29.54 -21.31 1.35
C ASP A 319 -28.85 -21.57 2.69
N VAL A 320 -27.57 -21.97 2.63
CA VAL A 320 -26.75 -22.19 3.83
C VAL A 320 -26.38 -20.83 4.42
N LYS A 321 -26.92 -20.54 5.61
CA LYS A 321 -26.60 -19.32 6.35
C LYS A 321 -25.17 -19.39 6.90
N GLN A 322 -24.41 -18.39 6.57
CA GLN A 322 -23.05 -18.16 7.12
C GLN A 322 -23.02 -16.87 7.93
N ARG A 323 -22.18 -16.83 8.91
CA ARG A 323 -21.75 -15.61 9.59
C ARG A 323 -20.30 -15.36 9.26
N LEU A 324 -20.05 -14.26 8.61
CA LEU A 324 -18.73 -13.88 8.14
C LEU A 324 -18.05 -12.96 9.16
N ASP A 325 -16.78 -13.20 9.39
CA ASP A 325 -15.93 -12.41 10.27
C ASP A 325 -15.19 -11.38 9.41
N ILE A 326 -15.71 -10.14 9.36
CA ILE A 326 -15.19 -9.05 8.50
C ILE A 326 -15.00 -7.79 9.34
N VAL A 327 -13.75 -7.33 9.46
CA VAL A 327 -13.38 -6.12 10.18
C VAL A 327 -13.07 -4.99 9.20
N PRO A 328 -13.81 -3.86 9.26
CA PRO A 328 -13.48 -2.67 8.50
C PRO A 328 -12.43 -1.84 9.22
N LEU A 329 -11.28 -1.63 8.58
CA LEU A 329 -10.21 -0.78 9.06
C LEU A 329 -9.98 0.40 8.11
N THR A 330 -9.69 1.55 8.64
CA THR A 330 -9.10 2.60 7.81
C THR A 330 -7.64 2.27 7.52
N LEU A 331 -7.13 2.74 6.36
CA LEU A 331 -5.72 2.57 6.03
C LEU A 331 -4.79 3.18 7.10
N SER A 332 -5.21 4.28 7.73
CA SER A 332 -4.47 4.89 8.84
C SER A 332 -4.41 4.00 10.09
N GLN A 333 -5.51 3.31 10.43
CA GLN A 333 -5.54 2.34 11.53
C GLN A 333 -4.63 1.14 11.24
N PHE A 334 -4.71 0.60 10.03
CA PHE A 334 -3.83 -0.49 9.60
C PHE A 334 -2.36 -0.07 9.63
N GLN A 335 -2.02 1.10 9.07
CA GLN A 335 -0.66 1.65 9.09
C GLN A 335 -0.13 1.81 10.52
N LYS A 336 -0.93 2.37 11.45
CA LYS A 336 -0.54 2.53 12.85
C LYS A 336 -0.17 1.19 13.49
N TYR A 337 -1.00 0.17 13.29
CA TYR A 337 -0.75 -1.16 13.84
C TYR A 337 0.44 -1.85 13.18
N PHE A 338 0.56 -1.76 11.85
CA PHE A 338 1.68 -2.26 11.07
C PHE A 338 3.02 -1.69 11.56
N VAL A 339 3.10 -0.37 11.70
CA VAL A 339 4.30 0.31 12.21
C VAL A 339 4.64 -0.17 13.62
N ALA A 340 3.67 -0.24 14.52
CA ALA A 340 3.89 -0.71 15.88
C ALA A 340 4.45 -2.15 15.93
N MET A 341 3.98 -3.04 15.05
CA MET A 341 4.49 -4.42 14.96
C MET A 341 5.96 -4.46 14.53
N PHE A 342 6.34 -3.65 13.54
CA PHE A 342 7.71 -3.64 13.01
C PHE A 342 8.69 -2.89 13.92
N GLU A 343 8.30 -1.77 14.50
CA GLU A 343 9.13 -1.05 15.49
C GLU A 343 9.42 -1.91 16.73
N ALA A 344 8.49 -2.79 17.09
CA ALA A 344 8.65 -3.69 18.21
C ALA A 344 9.32 -5.03 17.86
N ASP A 345 9.69 -5.26 16.61
CA ASP A 345 10.17 -6.56 16.11
C ASP A 345 9.22 -7.74 16.46
N LYS A 346 7.92 -7.48 16.34
CA LYS A 346 6.83 -8.43 16.67
C LYS A 346 5.83 -8.59 15.53
N ALA A 347 6.27 -8.35 14.29
CA ALA A 347 5.41 -8.51 13.13
C ALA A 347 5.15 -9.99 12.84
N THR A 348 3.98 -10.49 13.24
CA THR A 348 3.55 -11.86 12.99
C THR A 348 2.09 -11.94 12.56
N PRO A 349 1.68 -13.00 11.82
CA PRO A 349 0.30 -13.20 11.41
C PRO A 349 -0.68 -13.32 12.60
N GLU A 350 -0.23 -13.92 13.71
CA GLU A 350 -1.03 -14.08 14.92
C GLU A 350 -1.43 -12.72 15.51
N LYS A 351 -0.54 -11.72 15.43
CA LYS A 351 -0.86 -10.37 15.87
C LYS A 351 -1.97 -9.73 15.04
N LEU A 352 -1.95 -9.94 13.70
CA LEU A 352 -3.05 -9.50 12.85
C LEU A 352 -4.36 -10.21 13.19
N ARG A 353 -4.33 -11.53 13.34
CA ARG A 353 -5.50 -12.31 13.75
C ARG A 353 -6.03 -11.82 15.10
N ASP A 354 -5.17 -11.63 16.10
CA ASP A 354 -5.56 -11.16 17.42
C ASP A 354 -6.21 -9.77 17.37
N LEU A 355 -5.71 -8.85 16.52
CA LEU A 355 -6.35 -7.57 16.26
C LEU A 355 -7.76 -7.76 15.70
N ILE A 356 -7.93 -8.58 14.65
CA ILE A 356 -9.22 -8.84 14.00
C ILE A 356 -10.20 -9.40 15.01
N VAL A 357 -9.84 -10.47 15.71
CA VAL A 357 -10.70 -11.13 16.72
C VAL A 357 -11.11 -10.15 17.83
N LYS A 358 -10.20 -9.30 18.28
CA LYS A 358 -10.52 -8.31 19.31
C LYS A 358 -11.46 -7.22 18.78
N CYS A 359 -11.26 -6.73 17.55
CA CYS A 359 -12.16 -5.77 16.91
C CYS A 359 -13.59 -6.33 16.76
N GLU A 360 -13.73 -7.62 16.51
CA GLU A 360 -15.03 -8.28 16.37
C GLU A 360 -15.75 -8.55 17.69
N SER A 361 -15.03 -8.60 18.80
CA SER A 361 -15.54 -9.09 20.09
C SER A 361 -16.77 -8.35 20.61
N ARG A 362 -17.04 -7.12 20.15
CA ARG A 362 -18.21 -6.32 20.53
C ARG A 362 -19.14 -5.96 19.37
N ARG A 363 -18.94 -6.52 18.20
CA ARG A 363 -19.75 -6.18 17.01
C ARG A 363 -21.24 -6.45 17.17
N ASP A 364 -21.62 -7.43 18.01
CA ASP A 364 -23.04 -7.79 18.23
C ASP A 364 -23.74 -6.88 19.23
N ILE A 365 -22.98 -6.19 20.06
CA ILE A 365 -23.50 -5.36 21.16
C ILE A 365 -23.54 -3.90 20.75
N LEU A 366 -22.58 -3.46 19.93
CA LEU A 366 -22.44 -2.07 19.53
C LEU A 366 -23.09 -1.83 18.18
N GLU A 367 -23.73 -0.68 17.99
CA GLU A 367 -24.16 -0.20 16.68
C GLU A 367 -22.95 0.27 15.84
N ALA A 368 -23.08 0.37 14.52
CA ALA A 368 -21.97 0.65 13.62
C ALA A 368 -21.15 1.91 13.98
N PRO A 369 -21.73 3.05 14.37
CA PRO A 369 -20.93 4.20 14.79
C PRO A 369 -20.07 3.91 16.02
N ALA A 370 -20.63 3.26 17.04
CA ALA A 370 -19.93 2.88 18.26
C ALA A 370 -18.92 1.75 18.00
N TRP A 371 -19.24 0.79 17.10
CA TRP A 371 -18.30 -0.26 16.73
C TRP A 371 -17.07 0.31 15.99
N LYS A 372 -17.23 1.28 15.11
CA LYS A 372 -16.10 1.99 14.47
C LYS A 372 -15.19 2.66 15.51
N GLN A 373 -15.78 3.32 16.51
CA GLN A 373 -15.01 3.93 17.61
C GLN A 373 -14.30 2.86 18.46
N TYR A 374 -14.97 1.73 18.70
CA TYR A 374 -14.38 0.60 19.40
C TYR A 374 -13.18 0.02 18.62
N ILE A 375 -13.29 -0.18 17.31
CA ILE A 375 -12.18 -0.60 16.45
C ILE A 375 -11.01 0.38 16.58
N ASP A 376 -11.27 1.69 16.56
CA ASP A 376 -10.22 2.70 16.72
C ASP A 376 -9.51 2.59 18.08
N SER A 377 -10.27 2.39 19.16
CA SER A 377 -9.71 2.18 20.49
C SER A 377 -8.88 0.90 20.59
N ILE A 378 -9.33 -0.19 19.98
CA ILE A 378 -8.60 -1.47 19.95
C ILE A 378 -7.31 -1.37 19.17
N VAL A 379 -7.32 -0.71 18.00
CA VAL A 379 -6.08 -0.47 17.24
C VAL A 379 -5.08 0.32 18.07
N ALA A 380 -5.54 1.36 18.80
CA ALA A 380 -4.68 2.15 19.68
C ALA A 380 -4.14 1.31 20.85
N GLU A 381 -5.02 0.59 21.55
CA GLU A 381 -4.66 -0.30 22.67
C GLU A 381 -3.64 -1.35 22.24
N LYS A 382 -3.93 -2.07 21.16
CA LYS A 382 -3.06 -3.17 20.67
C LYS A 382 -1.72 -2.66 20.14
N SER A 383 -1.68 -1.49 19.51
CA SER A 383 -0.43 -0.86 19.11
C SER A 383 0.43 -0.54 20.34
N LEU A 384 -0.15 0.01 21.40
CA LEU A 384 0.54 0.29 22.65
C LEU A 384 1.00 -0.98 23.38
N GLU A 385 0.18 -2.03 23.42
CA GLU A 385 0.59 -3.32 24.02
C GLU A 385 1.82 -3.92 23.33
N ILE A 386 1.90 -3.77 22.02
CA ILE A 386 3.05 -4.25 21.25
C ILE A 386 4.30 -3.45 21.55
N THR A 387 4.20 -2.12 21.59
CA THR A 387 5.33 -1.21 21.84
C THR A 387 5.74 -1.17 23.30
N ASN A 388 4.82 -1.26 24.25
CA ASN A 388 5.13 -1.30 25.70
C ASN A 388 5.99 -2.51 26.10
N GLY A 389 6.03 -3.57 25.29
CA GLY A 389 7.01 -4.65 25.49
C GLY A 389 8.47 -4.24 25.22
N ILE A 390 8.70 -3.11 24.55
CA ILE A 390 10.04 -2.51 24.35
C ILE A 390 10.41 -1.62 25.53
N VAL A 391 9.43 -0.98 26.17
CA VAL A 391 9.62 -0.01 27.26
C VAL A 391 10.09 -0.66 28.57
N ALA A 392 10.06 -1.98 28.68
CA ALA A 392 10.55 -2.70 29.87
C ALA A 392 12.06 -2.57 30.14
N HIS A 393 12.82 -1.84 29.28
CA HIS A 393 14.28 -1.63 29.48
C HIS A 393 14.79 -0.19 29.26
N SER A 394 13.93 0.82 29.28
CA SER A 394 14.40 2.20 29.43
C SER A 394 13.62 2.91 30.56
N ASP A 395 14.28 3.17 31.66
CA ASP A 395 13.80 3.92 32.84
C ASP A 395 13.58 5.43 32.54
N SER A 396 12.99 5.77 31.39
CA SER A 396 12.58 7.15 31.12
C SER A 396 11.06 7.21 30.91
N GLU A 397 10.34 7.17 32.01
CA GLU A 397 8.91 7.53 32.03
C GLU A 397 8.80 9.02 31.68
N ALA A 398 8.02 9.33 30.63
CA ALA A 398 7.71 10.72 30.32
C ALA A 398 6.97 11.33 31.52
N PRO A 399 7.46 12.42 32.14
CA PRO A 399 6.79 13.04 33.28
C PRO A 399 5.45 13.62 32.86
N LEU A 400 4.47 13.62 33.76
CA LEU A 400 3.25 14.40 33.53
C LEU A 400 3.63 15.88 33.38
N VAL A 401 3.06 16.49 32.34
CA VAL A 401 3.31 17.91 32.07
C VAL A 401 2.64 18.75 33.11
N PRO A 402 3.36 19.63 33.83
CA PRO A 402 2.76 20.51 34.82
C PRO A 402 1.67 21.42 34.23
N ALA A 403 0.68 21.76 35.01
CA ALA A 403 -0.36 22.70 34.61
C ALA A 403 0.25 24.03 34.15
N GLY A 404 -0.14 24.52 33.00
CA GLY A 404 0.36 25.76 32.40
C GLY A 404 1.79 25.69 31.84
N ALA A 405 2.37 24.51 31.74
CA ALA A 405 3.72 24.34 31.20
C ALA A 405 3.82 24.86 29.76
N ILE A 406 4.97 25.41 29.46
CA ILE A 406 5.37 25.74 28.08
C ILE A 406 6.03 24.50 27.49
N VAL A 407 5.61 24.16 26.30
CA VAL A 407 6.15 23.03 25.56
C VAL A 407 6.60 23.49 24.18
N ARG A 408 7.60 22.83 23.63
CA ARG A 408 8.06 23.10 22.27
C ARG A 408 7.86 21.88 21.39
N HIS A 409 7.07 22.05 20.33
CA HIS A 409 6.81 21.02 19.34
C HIS A 409 7.64 21.27 18.07
N VAL A 410 8.25 20.23 17.51
CA VAL A 410 9.16 20.36 16.35
C VAL A 410 8.52 21.00 15.12
N ALA A 411 7.19 20.83 14.92
CA ALA A 411 6.47 21.36 13.77
C ALA A 411 5.68 22.65 14.08
N PHE A 412 5.23 22.86 15.35
CA PHE A 412 4.32 23.96 15.72
C PHE A 412 4.99 25.04 16.59
N GLY A 413 6.25 24.80 16.99
CA GLY A 413 7.00 25.76 17.83
C GLY A 413 6.56 25.73 19.29
N GLU A 414 6.66 26.88 19.96
CA GLU A 414 6.30 27.05 21.37
C GLU A 414 4.78 27.08 21.54
N GLY A 415 4.28 26.37 22.54
CA GLY A 415 2.87 26.28 22.88
C GLY A 415 2.65 26.16 24.39
N GLN A 416 1.43 26.43 24.85
CA GLN A 416 1.05 26.37 26.24
C GLN A 416 -0.06 25.34 26.47
N VAL A 417 0.13 24.47 27.45
CA VAL A 417 -0.87 23.49 27.88
C VAL A 417 -2.04 24.19 28.57
N VAL A 418 -3.25 24.06 27.99
CA VAL A 418 -4.48 24.72 28.49
C VAL A 418 -5.49 23.76 29.09
N ALA A 419 -5.44 22.48 28.67
CA ALA A 419 -6.28 21.43 29.22
C ALA A 419 -5.59 20.07 29.11
N LEU A 420 -6.02 19.14 29.90
CA LEU A 420 -5.66 17.73 29.78
C LEU A 420 -6.91 16.87 29.75
N GLU A 421 -6.79 15.72 29.08
CA GLU A 421 -7.84 14.71 29.03
C GLU A 421 -7.36 13.47 29.79
N ALA A 422 -8.18 13.01 30.72
CA ALA A 422 -7.86 11.85 31.55
C ALA A 422 -9.04 10.88 31.63
N ASN A 423 -8.72 9.60 31.75
CA ASN A 423 -9.66 8.56 32.12
C ASN A 423 -9.65 8.39 33.63
N PHE A 424 -10.74 8.72 34.29
CA PHE A 424 -10.91 8.47 35.70
C PHE A 424 -11.70 7.18 35.93
N SER A 425 -11.50 6.56 37.11
CA SER A 425 -12.13 5.27 37.44
C SER A 425 -13.66 5.30 37.33
N GLU A 426 -14.28 6.45 37.68
CA GLU A 426 -15.72 6.62 37.64
C GLU A 426 -16.23 7.52 36.50
N CYS A 427 -15.34 8.07 35.65
CA CYS A 427 -15.70 8.93 34.55
C CYS A 427 -14.66 8.82 33.41
N PRO A 428 -14.81 7.87 32.46
CA PRO A 428 -13.92 7.79 31.32
C PRO A 428 -13.96 9.05 30.45
N ALA A 429 -12.80 9.46 29.94
CA ALA A 429 -12.64 10.51 28.92
C ALA A 429 -13.14 11.91 29.38
N LYS A 430 -12.79 12.35 30.58
CA LYS A 430 -13.08 13.71 31.06
C LYS A 430 -11.98 14.68 30.64
N THR A 431 -12.37 15.85 30.10
CA THR A 431 -11.48 17.00 29.90
C THR A 431 -11.41 17.83 31.18
N VAL A 432 -10.19 18.10 31.63
CA VAL A 432 -9.90 18.97 32.74
C VAL A 432 -9.29 20.26 32.20
N GLU A 433 -10.03 21.37 32.28
CA GLU A 433 -9.52 22.67 31.86
C GLU A 433 -8.61 23.24 32.96
N LEU A 434 -7.52 23.85 32.57
CA LEU A 434 -6.55 24.45 33.49
C LEU A 434 -6.87 25.95 33.69
N PRO A 435 -7.41 26.37 34.83
CA PRO A 435 -7.75 27.74 35.06
C PRO A 435 -6.48 28.61 35.10
N TYR A 436 -6.46 29.63 34.22
CA TYR A 436 -5.35 30.59 34.12
C TYR A 436 -3.95 29.97 34.09
N LEU A 437 -3.87 28.71 33.63
CA LEU A 437 -2.67 28.08 33.11
C LEU A 437 -1.54 27.76 34.10
N ARG A 438 -1.79 27.71 35.39
CA ARG A 438 -0.70 27.43 36.37
C ARG A 438 -1.05 26.48 37.50
N SER A 439 -2.29 26.05 37.61
CA SER A 439 -2.72 25.09 38.62
C SER A 439 -3.82 24.18 38.12
N LEU A 440 -3.88 22.97 38.63
CA LEU A 440 -5.04 22.11 38.45
C LEU A 440 -6.25 22.72 39.14
N PRO A 441 -7.50 22.44 38.69
CA PRO A 441 -8.70 22.76 39.46
C PRO A 441 -8.63 22.20 40.88
N ASP A 442 -9.27 22.84 41.85
CA ASP A 442 -9.25 22.42 43.24
C ASP A 442 -9.72 20.97 43.48
N GLU A 443 -10.54 20.45 42.57
CA GLU A 443 -11.05 19.07 42.59
C GLU A 443 -10.08 18.02 42.03
N VAL A 444 -8.93 18.43 41.52
CA VAL A 444 -7.95 17.55 40.87
C VAL A 444 -6.56 17.78 41.45
N SER A 445 -5.90 16.72 41.83
CA SER A 445 -4.53 16.75 42.33
C SER A 445 -3.64 15.71 41.62
N PHE A 446 -2.32 15.96 41.60
CA PHE A 446 -1.37 14.92 41.23
C PHE A 446 -1.23 13.92 42.37
N CYS A 447 -1.22 12.63 42.00
CA CYS A 447 -0.87 11.59 42.96
C CYS A 447 0.60 11.74 43.39
N PRO A 448 0.96 11.24 44.59
CA PRO A 448 2.33 11.34 45.12
C PRO A 448 3.40 10.72 44.22
N ASP A 449 3.01 9.81 43.32
CA ASP A 449 3.89 9.18 42.32
C ASP A 449 4.24 10.12 41.14
N GLY A 450 3.53 11.25 41.00
CA GLY A 450 3.70 12.19 39.89
C GLY A 450 3.26 11.67 38.53
N LYS A 451 2.59 10.50 38.47
CA LYS A 451 2.27 9.76 37.23
C LYS A 451 0.78 9.69 36.95
N SER A 452 -0.04 9.93 37.92
CA SER A 452 -1.49 9.86 37.86
C SER A 452 -2.14 11.08 38.50
N LEU A 453 -3.44 11.25 38.25
CA LEU A 453 -4.28 12.31 38.82
C LEU A 453 -5.30 11.69 39.77
N LEU A 454 -5.67 12.43 40.81
CA LEU A 454 -6.82 12.12 41.64
C LEU A 454 -7.85 13.23 41.45
N HIS A 455 -9.08 12.88 41.15
CA HIS A 455 -10.23 13.77 41.10
C HIS A 455 -11.15 13.43 42.27
N ASP A 456 -11.50 14.42 43.09
CA ASP A 456 -12.31 14.25 44.31
C ASP A 456 -13.63 13.49 44.08
N ARG A 457 -14.23 13.64 42.87
CA ARG A 457 -15.49 12.99 42.51
C ARG A 457 -15.35 11.74 41.68
N PHE A 458 -14.30 11.62 40.87
CA PHE A 458 -14.18 10.57 39.84
C PHE A 458 -13.04 9.59 40.10
N GLY A 459 -12.34 9.73 41.24
CA GLY A 459 -11.27 8.82 41.64
C GLY A 459 -9.97 8.96 40.85
N ASP A 460 -9.17 7.90 40.79
CA ASP A 460 -7.86 7.88 40.15
C ASP A 460 -8.01 8.06 38.61
N GLY A 461 -7.13 8.91 38.05
CA GLY A 461 -7.15 9.29 36.67
C GLY A 461 -5.81 9.09 35.96
N THR A 462 -5.87 8.56 34.73
CA THR A 462 -4.71 8.44 33.85
C THR A 462 -4.84 9.42 32.68
N VAL A 463 -3.87 10.32 32.53
CA VAL A 463 -3.82 11.28 31.43
C VAL A 463 -3.53 10.56 30.11
N TYR A 464 -4.27 10.86 29.08
CA TYR A 464 -4.06 10.30 27.75
C TYR A 464 -3.89 11.34 26.62
N ALA A 465 -4.22 12.62 26.88
CA ALA A 465 -3.99 13.70 25.93
C ALA A 465 -3.87 15.06 26.63
N TYR A 466 -3.17 15.99 25.98
CA TYR A 466 -3.10 17.39 26.33
C TYR A 466 -3.67 18.26 25.22
N VAL A 467 -4.36 19.34 25.60
CA VAL A 467 -4.77 20.41 24.69
C VAL A 467 -3.77 21.56 24.85
N ILE A 468 -3.13 21.94 23.75
CA ILE A 468 -2.04 22.90 23.72
C ILE A 468 -2.38 24.01 22.73
N VAL A 469 -2.25 25.26 23.17
CA VAL A 469 -2.39 26.45 22.33
C VAL A 469 -1.02 26.84 21.80
N PHE A 470 -0.83 26.72 20.50
CA PHE A 470 0.32 27.26 19.76
C PHE A 470 -0.02 28.61 19.14
N GLN A 471 0.98 29.32 18.64
CA GLN A 471 0.76 30.68 18.07
C GLN A 471 -0.28 30.74 16.94
N LYS A 472 -0.49 29.65 16.21
CA LYS A 472 -1.38 29.60 15.05
C LYS A 472 -2.54 28.61 15.18
N ASP A 473 -2.44 27.64 16.08
CA ASP A 473 -3.39 26.52 16.18
C ASP A 473 -3.56 26.04 17.61
N ILE A 474 -4.72 25.45 17.90
CA ILE A 474 -4.97 24.68 19.12
C ILE A 474 -4.90 23.20 18.74
N MET A 475 -4.00 22.47 19.38
CA MET A 475 -3.77 21.06 19.10
C MET A 475 -4.07 20.18 20.30
N ARG A 476 -4.71 19.04 20.02
CA ARG A 476 -4.87 17.93 20.95
C ARG A 476 -3.80 16.89 20.66
N LEU A 477 -2.86 16.70 21.57
CA LEU A 477 -1.74 15.78 21.41
C LEU A 477 -1.83 14.64 22.42
N SER A 478 -1.60 13.42 21.95
CA SER A 478 -1.67 12.22 22.78
C SER A 478 -0.50 12.13 23.76
N TYR A 479 -0.78 11.76 24.99
CA TYR A 479 0.22 11.50 26.03
C TYR A 479 0.30 9.97 26.28
N PRO A 480 1.47 9.38 26.50
CA PRO A 480 2.81 10.02 26.51
C PRO A 480 3.48 10.11 25.12
N SER A 481 2.86 9.58 24.07
CA SER A 481 3.51 9.37 22.77
C SER A 481 4.16 10.63 22.18
N ALA A 482 3.49 11.80 22.25
CA ALA A 482 4.06 13.04 21.72
C ALA A 482 5.41 13.45 22.36
N PHE A 483 5.63 13.06 23.61
CA PHE A 483 6.89 13.31 24.33
C PHE A 483 7.93 12.21 24.07
N MET A 484 7.49 10.96 23.98
CA MET A 484 8.38 9.81 23.76
C MET A 484 8.96 9.81 22.34
N ASP A 485 8.21 10.29 21.37
CA ASP A 485 8.64 10.38 19.96
C ASP A 485 9.61 11.56 19.72
N GLY A 486 9.98 12.32 20.76
CA GLY A 486 10.84 13.50 20.63
C GLY A 486 10.20 14.66 19.85
N LEU A 487 8.89 14.58 19.59
CA LEU A 487 8.15 15.61 18.88
C LEU A 487 7.90 16.84 19.74
N MET A 488 7.88 16.67 21.07
CA MET A 488 7.60 17.70 22.04
C MET A 488 8.51 17.62 23.27
N THR A 489 8.98 18.74 23.72
CA THR A 489 9.78 18.88 24.96
C THR A 489 9.14 19.88 25.90
N ILE A 490 9.32 19.68 27.21
CA ILE A 490 8.92 20.64 28.23
C ILE A 490 10.07 21.64 28.38
N GLU A 491 9.75 22.95 28.40
CA GLU A 491 10.72 24.02 28.69
C GLU A 491 10.79 24.30 30.17
#